data_d9f63e7565144720f795746543c264fa
#
_entry.id   d9f63e7565144720f795746543c264fa
#
_cell.length_a   1.000
_cell.length_b   1.000
_cell.length_c   1.000
_cell.angle_alpha   90.00
_cell.angle_beta   90.00
_cell.angle_gamma   90.00
#
_symmetry.space_group_name_H-M   'P 1'
#
loop_
_entity.id
_entity.type
_entity.pdbx_description
1 polymer ?
#
loop_
_entity_poly.entity_id
_entity_poly.type
_entity_poly.pdbx_seq_one_letter_code
_entity_poly.pdbx_strand_id
1 'polypeptide(L)'
;SLLYHNTSMYILNHYTMKTFIQCIIFAILTFTSPFLDAQEKIIVCPNELQQEWANAEIGVIIHFDMPVFHPDYNWRQFGTHPSPSTFNPSSLDTDQWIHTAKSLGAKYAVLVAKHCSGFSLWPTTAHEYSIKNSPYKNGKGDIVAEFVASCRKYGIKPGIYASTTANGFLHVDNPGLVKKGSPVTQEEYNKIVETQLTELWSNYGKLFEIWFDGGVLSQQNGGADILTLIQRLQPNSIAFQGPYGYPNLIRWVGNEEGNSPYPCWATADATTSADGVQKIKGLYGNPHGNYWCPGEADFTLRRNDSFQGGWFWRANEDHLIFSTDELLLKYETSVGRNTNMLLGLVIDKNGLVPDADVKRAKEFGDIIRKTFSKPIRKISGKGYELSIRLNKETNISRIVLSEDIAFGERVLKYKLKGLCNGKWIQLSEGSCIGHKRIEHFPTHSL
;
A
#
# COMPACT_ATOMS: atom_id res chain seq x y z
N SER A 1 25.48 14.12 -23.01
CA SER A 1 26.21 13.34 -22.01
C SER A 1 25.43 12.05 -21.75
N LEU A 2 26.04 10.89 -22.03
CA LEU A 2 25.48 9.57 -21.78
C LEU A 2 25.29 9.39 -20.27
N LEU A 3 24.03 9.48 -19.80
CA LEU A 3 23.66 9.20 -18.42
C LEU A 3 23.59 7.68 -18.23
N TYR A 4 24.55 7.13 -17.52
CA TYR A 4 24.60 5.71 -17.16
C TYR A 4 23.62 5.39 -16.04
N HIS A 5 22.91 4.25 -16.15
CA HIS A 5 21.91 3.80 -15.20
C HIS A 5 22.49 2.81 -14.21
N ASN A 6 22.05 2.87 -12.97
CA ASN A 6 22.40 1.88 -11.95
C ASN A 6 21.23 0.89 -11.81
N THR A 7 21.41 -0.33 -12.29
CA THR A 7 20.40 -1.39 -12.24
C THR A 7 20.94 -2.55 -11.41
N SER A 8 20.15 -3.07 -10.50
CA SER A 8 20.50 -4.22 -9.66
C SER A 8 19.68 -5.44 -10.05
N MET A 9 20.32 -6.60 -10.11
CA MET A 9 19.71 -7.88 -10.42
C MET A 9 20.00 -8.91 -9.33
N TYR A 10 18.97 -9.63 -8.88
CA TYR A 10 19.08 -10.68 -7.87
C TYR A 10 18.53 -11.99 -8.38
N ILE A 11 19.22 -13.09 -8.10
CA ILE A 11 18.84 -14.43 -8.51
C ILE A 11 18.52 -15.28 -7.27
N LEU A 12 17.36 -15.93 -7.26
CA LEU A 12 16.82 -16.67 -6.12
C LEU A 12 16.64 -18.16 -6.41
N ASN A 13 16.79 -19.00 -5.40
CA ASN A 13 16.84 -20.46 -5.50
C ASN A 13 15.48 -21.14 -5.21
N HIS A 14 15.21 -22.25 -5.91
CA HIS A 14 14.16 -23.20 -5.55
C HIS A 14 14.82 -24.53 -5.15
N TYR A 15 14.47 -25.11 -4.00
CA TYR A 15 15.08 -26.33 -3.50
C TYR A 15 14.53 -27.56 -4.21
N THR A 16 15.36 -28.28 -4.95
CA THR A 16 15.34 -29.76 -5.09
C THR A 16 16.69 -30.29 -5.61
N MET A 17 17.00 -31.55 -5.30
CA MET A 17 18.34 -32.17 -5.30
C MET A 17 18.98 -32.45 -6.66
N LYS A 18 20.29 -32.19 -6.71
CA LYS A 18 21.43 -32.80 -7.45
C LYS A 18 21.36 -33.14 -8.93
N THR A 19 22.20 -32.48 -9.73
CA THR A 19 23.26 -33.07 -10.59
C THR A 19 24.17 -31.97 -11.17
N PHE A 20 25.46 -32.24 -11.36
CA PHE A 20 26.51 -31.28 -11.73
C PHE A 20 26.69 -31.19 -13.25
N ILE A 21 26.67 -29.99 -13.82
CA ILE A 21 27.37 -29.56 -15.05
C ILE A 21 27.60 -28.04 -14.96
N GLN A 22 28.76 -27.54 -15.41
CA GLN A 22 29.10 -26.11 -15.37
C GLN A 22 28.30 -25.34 -16.44
N CYS A 23 27.51 -24.35 -16.03
CA CYS A 23 26.84 -23.41 -16.92
C CYS A 23 27.21 -21.96 -16.63
N ILE A 24 27.44 -21.20 -17.66
CA ILE A 24 27.68 -19.74 -17.62
C ILE A 24 26.36 -19.05 -17.91
N ILE A 25 25.88 -18.21 -16.98
CA ILE A 25 24.78 -17.31 -17.28
C ILE A 25 25.34 -15.99 -17.78
N PHE A 26 24.96 -15.62 -19.01
CA PHE A 26 24.90 -14.23 -19.43
C PHE A 26 23.43 -13.81 -19.41
N ALA A 27 22.99 -12.97 -18.50
CA ALA A 27 21.74 -12.26 -18.66
C ALA A 27 22.04 -11.01 -19.49
N ILE A 28 21.66 -11.03 -20.76
CA ILE A 28 21.79 -9.87 -21.64
C ILE A 28 20.54 -9.02 -21.43
N LEU A 29 20.69 -7.88 -20.74
CA LEU A 29 19.69 -6.83 -20.68
C LEU A 29 19.93 -5.92 -21.89
N THR A 30 19.23 -6.17 -23.01
CA THR A 30 19.27 -5.25 -24.15
C THR A 30 18.23 -4.15 -23.91
N PHE A 31 18.70 -2.95 -23.67
CA PHE A 31 17.85 -1.76 -23.59
C PHE A 31 17.77 -1.11 -24.98
N THR A 32 16.62 -1.14 -25.61
CA THR A 32 16.40 -0.38 -26.84
C THR A 32 15.90 1.00 -26.47
N SER A 33 16.73 2.02 -26.63
CA SER A 33 16.28 3.40 -26.66
C SER A 33 15.90 3.75 -28.09
N PRO A 34 14.68 4.22 -28.39
CA PRO A 34 14.42 4.83 -29.68
C PRO A 34 15.16 6.19 -29.71
N PHE A 35 16.02 6.38 -30.68
CA PHE A 35 16.51 7.71 -31.06
C PHE A 35 15.32 8.48 -31.64
N LEU A 36 14.71 9.32 -30.87
CA LEU A 36 13.75 10.32 -31.30
C LEU A 36 14.07 11.63 -30.58
N ASP A 37 14.21 12.67 -31.37
CA ASP A 37 14.40 14.08 -31.07
C ASP A 37 14.72 14.49 -29.61
N ALA A 38 15.92 15.04 -29.44
CA ALA A 38 16.44 15.50 -28.16
C ALA A 38 15.83 16.88 -27.77
N GLN A 39 14.57 16.90 -27.37
CA GLN A 39 14.19 17.79 -26.30
C GLN A 39 14.79 17.16 -25.02
N GLU A 40 15.56 17.93 -24.25
CA GLU A 40 16.05 17.48 -22.93
C GLU A 40 14.83 17.11 -22.08
N LYS A 41 14.60 15.80 -21.99
CA LYS A 41 13.44 15.28 -21.27
C LYS A 41 13.70 15.43 -19.79
N ILE A 42 12.90 16.22 -19.10
CA ILE A 42 12.92 16.29 -17.64
C ILE A 42 12.53 14.92 -17.10
N ILE A 43 13.48 14.24 -16.46
CA ILE A 43 13.20 12.97 -15.78
C ILE A 43 12.64 13.31 -14.41
N VAL A 44 11.43 12.86 -14.14
CA VAL A 44 10.78 13.02 -12.85
C VAL A 44 11.37 12.02 -11.87
N CYS A 45 11.86 12.51 -10.74
CA CYS A 45 12.49 11.71 -9.69
C CYS A 45 11.70 11.79 -8.39
N PRO A 46 11.72 10.72 -7.56
CA PRO A 46 11.17 10.78 -6.22
C PRO A 46 12.04 11.67 -5.30
N ASN A 47 11.40 12.31 -4.33
CA ASN A 47 12.10 12.88 -3.20
C ASN A 47 12.53 11.78 -2.19
N GLU A 48 13.27 12.17 -1.13
CA GLU A 48 13.76 11.22 -0.13
C GLU A 48 12.64 10.46 0.59
N LEU A 49 11.52 11.12 0.91
CA LEU A 49 10.38 10.49 1.55
C LEU A 49 9.70 9.45 0.65
N GLN A 50 9.55 9.76 -0.64
CA GLN A 50 9.00 8.83 -1.63
C GLN A 50 9.92 7.63 -1.87
N GLN A 51 11.24 7.82 -1.82
CA GLN A 51 12.21 6.72 -1.84
C GLN A 51 12.12 5.86 -0.57
N GLU A 52 12.00 6.50 0.60
CA GLU A 52 11.80 5.81 1.88
C GLU A 52 10.51 4.98 1.88
N TRP A 53 9.44 5.51 1.31
CA TRP A 53 8.17 4.80 1.16
C TRP A 53 8.32 3.60 0.20
N ALA A 54 8.93 3.77 -0.96
CA ALA A 54 9.17 2.68 -1.90
C ALA A 54 10.03 1.55 -1.25
N ASN A 55 11.07 1.93 -0.48
CA ASN A 55 11.91 0.98 0.26
C ASN A 55 11.17 0.25 1.41
N ALA A 56 10.04 0.77 1.87
CA ALA A 56 9.23 0.11 2.88
C ALA A 56 8.52 -1.14 2.33
N GLU A 57 8.11 -1.15 1.07
CA GLU A 57 7.51 -2.25 0.30
C GLU A 57 6.22 -2.82 0.89
N ILE A 58 6.17 -3.14 2.19
CA ILE A 58 5.06 -3.81 2.86
C ILE A 58 4.54 -2.93 3.99
N GLY A 59 3.26 -2.59 3.90
CA GLY A 59 2.46 -2.01 4.97
C GLY A 59 1.30 -2.89 5.37
N VAL A 60 0.66 -2.56 6.46
CA VAL A 60 -0.64 -3.12 6.86
C VAL A 60 -1.65 -1.99 7.05
N ILE A 61 -2.93 -2.29 6.79
CA ILE A 61 -4.05 -1.43 7.14
C ILE A 61 -4.98 -2.19 8.08
N ILE A 62 -5.37 -1.55 9.18
CA ILE A 62 -6.10 -2.19 10.28
C ILE A 62 -7.49 -1.57 10.37
N HIS A 63 -8.51 -2.42 10.19
CA HIS A 63 -9.92 -2.04 10.30
C HIS A 63 -10.51 -2.53 11.62
N PHE A 64 -11.08 -1.59 12.39
CA PHE A 64 -11.81 -1.89 13.60
C PHE A 64 -12.93 -0.86 13.78
N ASP A 65 -14.20 -1.26 13.62
CA ASP A 65 -15.35 -0.35 13.62
C ASP A 65 -16.63 -1.10 14.04
N MET A 66 -17.73 -0.40 14.11
CA MET A 66 -19.06 -0.88 14.50
C MET A 66 -19.52 -2.16 13.81
N PRO A 67 -19.25 -2.44 12.53
CA PRO A 67 -19.63 -3.69 11.89
C PRO A 67 -19.13 -4.96 12.61
N VAL A 68 -18.00 -4.90 13.31
CA VAL A 68 -17.48 -6.03 14.10
C VAL A 68 -18.43 -6.43 15.23
N PHE A 69 -19.12 -5.47 15.82
CA PHE A 69 -20.10 -5.67 16.90
C PHE A 69 -21.51 -5.86 16.37
N HIS A 70 -21.82 -5.30 15.19
CA HIS A 70 -23.12 -5.27 14.52
C HIS A 70 -23.01 -5.70 13.06
N PRO A 71 -22.92 -7.01 12.78
CA PRO A 71 -22.68 -7.51 11.41
C PRO A 71 -23.77 -7.12 10.41
N ASP A 72 -24.99 -6.90 10.87
CA ASP A 72 -26.13 -6.52 10.01
C ASP A 72 -26.21 -4.98 9.79
N TYR A 73 -25.31 -4.20 10.38
CA TYR A 73 -25.29 -2.75 10.23
C TYR A 73 -24.87 -2.34 8.82
N ASN A 74 -25.74 -1.58 8.17
CA ASN A 74 -25.46 -0.95 6.87
C ASN A 74 -25.35 0.56 7.04
N TRP A 75 -24.13 1.09 6.96
CA TRP A 75 -23.87 2.51 7.15
C TRP A 75 -24.58 3.42 6.11
N ARG A 76 -24.98 2.87 4.93
CA ARG A 76 -25.76 3.59 3.92
C ARG A 76 -27.21 3.76 4.30
N GLN A 77 -27.70 2.99 5.27
CA GLN A 77 -29.06 3.14 5.80
C GLN A 77 -29.07 4.17 6.93
N PHE A 78 -29.31 5.42 6.57
CA PHE A 78 -29.30 6.55 7.51
C PHE A 78 -30.28 6.34 8.68
N GLY A 79 -29.83 6.76 9.89
CA GLY A 79 -30.63 6.66 11.12
C GLY A 79 -30.61 5.30 11.80
N THR A 80 -29.84 4.32 11.28
CA THR A 80 -29.74 2.95 11.84
C THR A 80 -28.41 2.69 12.55
N HIS A 81 -27.56 3.71 12.74
CA HIS A 81 -26.25 3.55 13.36
C HIS A 81 -26.37 2.99 14.79
N PRO A 82 -25.54 1.99 15.15
CA PRO A 82 -25.50 1.44 16.49
C PRO A 82 -25.05 2.46 17.53
N SER A 83 -25.53 2.32 18.78
CA SER A 83 -25.08 3.20 19.87
C SER A 83 -23.58 3.02 20.14
N PRO A 84 -22.82 4.12 20.38
CA PRO A 84 -21.43 4.03 20.85
C PRO A 84 -21.24 3.14 22.07
N SER A 85 -22.26 3.00 22.93
CA SER A 85 -22.23 2.15 24.12
C SER A 85 -22.04 0.67 23.84
N THR A 86 -22.24 0.23 22.60
CA THR A 86 -22.04 -1.16 22.17
C THR A 86 -20.60 -1.45 21.72
N PHE A 87 -19.80 -0.42 21.50
CA PHE A 87 -18.37 -0.57 21.18
C PHE A 87 -17.57 -0.79 22.46
N ASN A 88 -17.35 -2.04 22.83
CA ASN A 88 -16.69 -2.41 24.09
C ASN A 88 -15.77 -3.62 23.93
N PRO A 89 -14.59 -3.48 23.30
CA PRO A 89 -13.62 -4.55 23.24
C PRO A 89 -13.07 -4.88 24.64
N SER A 90 -13.06 -6.18 24.99
CA SER A 90 -12.71 -6.65 26.33
C SER A 90 -11.22 -6.74 26.61
N SER A 91 -10.39 -6.89 25.56
CA SER A 91 -8.97 -7.23 25.65
C SER A 91 -8.12 -6.52 24.60
N LEU A 92 -8.55 -5.32 24.17
CA LEU A 92 -7.85 -4.58 23.11
C LEU A 92 -6.38 -4.41 23.43
N ASP A 93 -5.54 -4.83 22.49
CA ASP A 93 -4.09 -4.77 22.59
C ASP A 93 -3.45 -4.36 21.25
N THR A 94 -3.14 -3.07 21.12
CA THR A 94 -2.47 -2.52 19.93
C THR A 94 -1.01 -2.99 19.80
N ASP A 95 -0.37 -3.42 20.88
CA ASP A 95 0.96 -4.04 20.81
C ASP A 95 0.90 -5.37 20.04
N GLN A 96 -0.13 -6.19 20.29
CA GLN A 96 -0.37 -7.44 19.56
C GLN A 96 -0.63 -7.17 18.07
N TRP A 97 -1.37 -6.12 17.71
CA TRP A 97 -1.60 -5.73 16.32
C TRP A 97 -0.29 -5.42 15.60
N ILE A 98 0.54 -4.58 16.22
CA ILE A 98 1.79 -4.12 15.61
C ILE A 98 2.86 -5.22 15.63
N HIS A 99 2.87 -6.09 16.64
CA HIS A 99 3.72 -7.27 16.64
C HIS A 99 3.35 -8.22 15.48
N THR A 100 2.06 -8.41 15.20
CA THR A 100 1.57 -9.18 14.05
C THR A 100 2.02 -8.55 12.74
N ALA A 101 1.82 -7.24 12.56
CA ALA A 101 2.31 -6.50 11.40
C ALA A 101 3.82 -6.66 11.19
N LYS A 102 4.61 -6.53 12.25
CA LYS A 102 6.06 -6.72 12.19
C LYS A 102 6.46 -8.14 11.80
N SER A 103 5.72 -9.15 12.27
CA SER A 103 6.02 -10.57 11.99
C SER A 103 5.88 -10.88 10.51
N LEU A 104 4.92 -10.29 9.82
CA LEU A 104 4.73 -10.44 8.36
C LEU A 104 5.75 -9.65 7.53
N GLY A 105 6.49 -8.74 8.14
CA GLY A 105 7.53 -7.95 7.47
C GLY A 105 7.15 -6.50 7.18
N ALA A 106 6.00 -6.03 7.65
CA ALA A 106 5.57 -4.65 7.48
C ALA A 106 6.57 -3.64 8.07
N LYS A 107 6.69 -2.50 7.39
CA LYS A 107 7.51 -1.36 7.81
C LYS A 107 6.67 -0.17 8.24
N TYR A 108 5.42 -0.12 7.83
CA TYR A 108 4.44 0.87 8.24
C TYR A 108 3.08 0.21 8.49
N ALA A 109 2.25 0.88 9.25
CA ALA A 109 0.90 0.44 9.54
C ALA A 109 -0.04 1.64 9.50
N VAL A 110 -1.20 1.47 8.88
CA VAL A 110 -2.25 2.48 8.76
C VAL A 110 -3.43 2.03 9.64
N LEU A 111 -3.83 2.86 10.59
CA LEU A 111 -5.06 2.63 11.35
C LEU A 111 -6.22 3.34 10.68
N VAL A 112 -7.29 2.62 10.43
CA VAL A 112 -8.59 3.21 10.05
C VAL A 112 -9.21 3.83 11.30
N ALA A 113 -8.87 5.09 11.56
CA ALA A 113 -9.35 5.82 12.74
C ALA A 113 -10.84 6.16 12.66
N LYS A 114 -11.37 6.34 11.44
CA LYS A 114 -12.81 6.52 11.16
C LYS A 114 -13.13 5.97 9.77
N HIS A 115 -13.95 4.94 9.70
CA HIS A 115 -14.47 4.37 8.47
C HIS A 115 -15.81 4.99 8.04
N CYS A 116 -16.47 4.40 7.07
CA CYS A 116 -17.75 4.87 6.51
C CYS A 116 -18.92 4.89 7.52
N SER A 117 -18.84 4.16 8.66
CA SER A 117 -19.82 4.27 9.72
C SER A 117 -19.91 5.68 10.32
N GLY A 118 -18.79 6.40 10.33
CA GLY A 118 -18.60 7.68 10.99
C GLY A 118 -18.14 7.57 12.43
N PHE A 119 -18.05 6.35 12.99
CA PHE A 119 -17.57 6.15 14.37
C PHE A 119 -16.07 6.44 14.45
N SER A 120 -15.69 7.30 15.41
CA SER A 120 -14.30 7.75 15.59
C SER A 120 -13.62 7.00 16.73
N LEU A 121 -12.45 6.37 16.46
CA LEU A 121 -11.66 5.61 17.42
C LEU A 121 -10.83 6.49 18.38
N TRP A 122 -10.99 7.79 18.30
CA TRP A 122 -10.38 8.77 19.22
C TRP A 122 -11.47 9.70 19.78
N PRO A 123 -11.24 10.38 20.90
CA PRO A 123 -12.24 11.24 21.55
C PRO A 123 -12.39 12.58 20.81
N THR A 124 -12.84 12.54 19.55
CA THR A 124 -13.03 13.73 18.72
C THR A 124 -13.96 14.75 19.37
N THR A 125 -13.68 16.01 19.16
CA THR A 125 -14.57 17.12 19.56
C THR A 125 -15.60 17.46 18.49
N ALA A 126 -15.46 16.91 17.28
CA ALA A 126 -16.29 17.25 16.13
C ALA A 126 -17.74 16.74 16.24
N HIS A 127 -17.97 15.60 16.90
CA HIS A 127 -19.30 15.01 17.12
C HIS A 127 -19.29 13.95 18.22
N GLU A 128 -20.49 13.49 18.62
CA GLU A 128 -20.66 12.55 19.75
C GLU A 128 -20.48 11.07 19.35
N TYR A 129 -20.48 10.71 18.06
CA TYR A 129 -20.36 9.33 17.58
C TYR A 129 -18.90 8.88 17.59
N SER A 130 -18.38 8.63 18.79
CA SER A 130 -16.97 8.31 19.00
C SER A 130 -16.75 7.49 20.26
N ILE A 131 -15.53 7.02 20.43
CA ILE A 131 -15.08 6.20 21.56
C ILE A 131 -15.28 6.87 22.93
N LYS A 132 -15.34 8.22 23.00
CA LYS A 132 -15.62 8.94 24.25
C LYS A 132 -16.99 8.61 24.86
N ASN A 133 -17.95 8.16 24.04
CA ASN A 133 -19.27 7.74 24.46
C ASN A 133 -19.42 6.20 24.51
N SER A 134 -18.33 5.47 24.39
CA SER A 134 -18.28 4.02 24.60
C SER A 134 -17.88 3.68 26.04
N PRO A 135 -18.17 2.47 26.54
CA PRO A 135 -17.69 2.01 27.84
C PRO A 135 -16.19 1.68 27.85
N TYR A 136 -15.55 1.63 26.69
CA TYR A 136 -14.12 1.33 26.59
C TYR A 136 -13.31 2.31 27.43
N LYS A 137 -12.52 1.78 28.40
CA LYS A 137 -11.76 2.57 29.39
C LYS A 137 -12.61 3.66 30.09
N ASN A 138 -13.88 3.38 30.32
CA ASN A 138 -14.85 4.33 30.94
C ASN A 138 -14.96 5.66 30.16
N GLY A 139 -15.00 5.60 28.84
CA GLY A 139 -15.06 6.77 27.94
C GLY A 139 -13.76 7.57 27.81
N LYS A 140 -12.65 7.06 28.36
CA LYS A 140 -11.32 7.70 28.31
C LYS A 140 -10.38 7.02 27.33
N GLY A 141 -10.88 6.10 26.50
CA GLY A 141 -10.08 5.40 25.50
C GLY A 141 -9.69 6.30 24.34
N ASP A 142 -8.50 6.05 23.80
CA ASP A 142 -7.99 6.65 22.56
C ASP A 142 -7.17 5.59 21.82
N ILE A 143 -7.84 4.85 20.95
CA ILE A 143 -7.21 3.75 20.20
C ILE A 143 -6.17 4.29 19.23
N VAL A 144 -6.34 5.50 18.70
CA VAL A 144 -5.35 6.13 17.81
C VAL A 144 -4.05 6.40 18.57
N ALA A 145 -4.13 6.95 19.79
CA ALA A 145 -2.96 7.16 20.63
C ALA A 145 -2.25 5.84 20.99
N GLU A 146 -3.02 4.82 21.35
CA GLU A 146 -2.52 3.49 21.70
C GLU A 146 -1.81 2.84 20.51
N PHE A 147 -2.42 2.88 19.33
CA PHE A 147 -1.84 2.37 18.08
C PHE A 147 -0.53 3.08 17.72
N VAL A 148 -0.50 4.41 17.76
CA VAL A 148 0.71 5.18 17.42
C VAL A 148 1.84 4.91 18.44
N ALA A 149 1.51 4.76 19.73
CA ALA A 149 2.48 4.37 20.75
C ALA A 149 3.08 2.98 20.46
N SER A 150 2.25 2.00 20.12
CA SER A 150 2.69 0.65 19.73
C SER A 150 3.55 0.68 18.47
N CYS A 151 3.17 1.44 17.44
CA CYS A 151 3.99 1.61 16.24
C CYS A 151 5.41 2.08 16.59
N ARG A 152 5.52 3.11 17.40
CA ARG A 152 6.83 3.65 17.83
C ARG A 152 7.63 2.65 18.66
N LYS A 153 6.97 1.96 19.58
CA LYS A 153 7.59 0.93 20.43
C LYS A 153 8.23 -0.19 19.60
N TYR A 154 7.59 -0.62 18.54
CA TYR A 154 8.07 -1.73 17.69
C TYR A 154 8.85 -1.29 16.44
N GLY A 155 9.05 0.02 16.25
CA GLY A 155 9.79 0.58 15.10
C GLY A 155 9.03 0.43 13.78
N ILE A 156 7.69 0.44 13.83
CA ILE A 156 6.79 0.50 12.67
C ILE A 156 6.38 1.97 12.48
N LYS A 157 6.34 2.44 11.25
CA LYS A 157 5.95 3.82 10.94
C LYS A 157 4.42 3.95 10.97
N PRO A 158 3.84 4.88 11.77
CA PRO A 158 2.41 5.01 11.87
C PRO A 158 1.82 5.80 10.71
N GLY A 159 0.68 5.33 10.20
CA GLY A 159 -0.20 6.03 9.28
C GLY A 159 -1.63 6.07 9.81
N ILE A 160 -2.43 6.99 9.30
CA ILE A 160 -3.83 7.15 9.71
C ILE A 160 -4.72 7.32 8.48
N TYR A 161 -5.84 6.60 8.49
CA TYR A 161 -6.95 6.74 7.56
C TYR A 161 -8.14 7.37 8.33
N ALA A 162 -8.73 8.40 7.73
CA ALA A 162 -10.02 8.94 8.16
C ALA A 162 -10.86 9.26 6.91
N SER A 163 -11.98 8.54 6.73
CA SER A 163 -12.85 8.75 5.57
C SER A 163 -13.38 10.20 5.54
N THR A 164 -13.13 10.91 4.46
CA THR A 164 -13.71 12.24 4.20
C THR A 164 -14.88 12.17 3.23
N THR A 165 -15.00 11.04 2.50
CA THR A 165 -15.96 10.84 1.42
C THR A 165 -17.24 10.15 1.85
N ALA A 166 -17.26 9.49 3.02
CA ALA A 166 -18.42 8.79 3.54
C ALA A 166 -18.53 8.92 5.07
N ASN A 167 -19.75 9.07 5.56
CA ASN A 167 -20.07 9.11 6.98
C ASN A 167 -21.56 8.75 7.19
N GLY A 168 -21.82 7.51 7.60
CA GLY A 168 -23.18 6.99 7.81
C GLY A 168 -23.91 7.68 8.96
N PHE A 169 -23.19 8.10 10.01
CA PHE A 169 -23.77 8.86 11.12
C PHE A 169 -24.31 10.21 10.69
N LEU A 170 -23.64 10.91 9.77
CA LEU A 170 -24.01 12.23 9.27
C LEU A 170 -24.71 12.20 7.91
N HIS A 171 -25.03 11.01 7.39
CA HIS A 171 -25.67 10.86 6.07
C HIS A 171 -24.89 11.55 4.94
N VAL A 172 -23.59 11.22 4.85
CA VAL A 172 -22.68 11.67 3.81
C VAL A 172 -22.22 10.46 2.99
N ASP A 173 -22.23 10.58 1.66
CA ASP A 173 -21.83 9.51 0.74
C ASP A 173 -20.83 10.05 -0.29
N ASN A 174 -20.11 9.13 -0.94
CA ASN A 174 -19.13 9.46 -1.95
C ASN A 174 -19.66 10.48 -2.97
N PRO A 175 -18.85 11.48 -3.33
CA PRO A 175 -17.46 11.75 -2.95
C PRO A 175 -17.26 12.66 -1.71
N GLY A 176 -18.16 12.66 -0.75
CA GLY A 176 -18.16 13.53 0.44
C GLY A 176 -19.30 14.56 0.42
N LEU A 177 -20.36 14.25 -0.33
CA LEU A 177 -21.54 15.12 -0.43
C LEU A 177 -22.59 14.73 0.60
N VAL A 178 -23.04 15.74 1.32
CA VAL A 178 -24.15 15.64 2.29
C VAL A 178 -25.43 15.29 1.57
N LYS A 179 -26.13 14.24 2.01
CA LYS A 179 -27.37 13.75 1.42
C LYS A 179 -28.60 14.45 2.04
N LYS A 180 -29.70 14.45 1.29
CA LYS A 180 -30.99 14.97 1.79
C LYS A 180 -31.40 14.23 3.07
N GLY A 181 -31.79 14.97 4.10
CA GLY A 181 -32.16 14.43 5.42
C GLY A 181 -31.00 14.28 6.39
N SER A 182 -29.79 14.69 6.02
CA SER A 182 -28.67 14.81 6.93
C SER A 182 -28.98 15.83 8.06
N PRO A 183 -28.43 15.60 9.26
CA PRO A 183 -28.52 16.57 10.36
C PRO A 183 -27.60 17.78 10.18
N VAL A 184 -26.71 17.77 9.16
CA VAL A 184 -25.75 18.84 8.90
C VAL A 184 -25.80 19.31 7.45
N THR A 185 -25.42 20.56 7.24
CA THR A 185 -25.15 21.13 5.91
C THR A 185 -23.78 20.71 5.39
N GLN A 186 -23.50 20.94 4.10
CA GLN A 186 -22.18 20.69 3.53
C GLN A 186 -21.08 21.51 4.22
N GLU A 187 -21.36 22.77 4.55
CA GLU A 187 -20.40 23.62 5.26
C GLU A 187 -20.10 23.12 6.66
N GLU A 188 -21.11 22.68 7.41
CA GLU A 188 -20.93 22.08 8.73
C GLU A 188 -20.16 20.77 8.65
N TYR A 189 -20.43 19.93 7.65
CA TYR A 189 -19.65 18.71 7.43
C TYR A 189 -18.18 19.01 7.10
N ASN A 190 -17.91 20.01 6.28
CA ASN A 190 -16.54 20.45 5.99
C ASN A 190 -15.79 20.87 7.27
N LYS A 191 -16.44 21.60 8.17
CA LYS A 191 -15.86 21.97 9.48
C LYS A 191 -15.60 20.75 10.37
N ILE A 192 -16.49 19.76 10.34
CA ILE A 192 -16.29 18.48 11.05
C ILE A 192 -15.05 17.76 10.48
N VAL A 193 -14.93 17.67 9.16
CA VAL A 193 -13.74 17.08 8.50
C VAL A 193 -12.46 17.82 8.90
N GLU A 194 -12.43 19.16 8.81
CA GLU A 194 -11.28 19.97 9.17
C GLU A 194 -10.90 19.79 10.65
N THR A 195 -11.88 19.74 11.55
CA THR A 195 -11.65 19.50 12.98
C THR A 195 -11.03 18.14 13.21
N GLN A 196 -11.62 17.07 12.65
CA GLN A 196 -11.15 15.70 12.79
C GLN A 196 -9.74 15.51 12.24
N LEU A 197 -9.46 16.03 11.04
CA LEU A 197 -8.14 15.95 10.43
C LEU A 197 -7.12 16.78 11.22
N THR A 198 -7.50 17.94 11.74
CA THR A 198 -6.63 18.75 12.62
C THR A 198 -6.25 17.98 13.88
N GLU A 199 -7.22 17.33 14.54
CA GLU A 199 -6.97 16.50 15.71
C GLU A 199 -6.01 15.34 15.38
N LEU A 200 -6.30 14.57 14.33
CA LEU A 200 -5.50 13.41 13.91
C LEU A 200 -4.08 13.78 13.48
N TRP A 201 -3.89 14.93 12.85
CA TRP A 201 -2.60 15.35 12.31
C TRP A 201 -1.76 16.20 13.28
N SER A 202 -2.36 16.66 14.39
CA SER A 202 -1.66 17.48 15.42
C SER A 202 -1.36 16.70 16.70
N ASN A 203 -2.25 15.78 17.12
CA ASN A 203 -2.18 15.21 18.47
C ASN A 203 -1.27 13.98 18.58
N TYR A 204 -1.00 13.30 17.46
CA TYR A 204 -0.31 12.01 17.46
C TYR A 204 1.11 12.07 16.87
N GLY A 205 1.61 13.27 16.57
CA GLY A 205 2.94 13.52 16.06
C GLY A 205 3.08 13.18 14.57
N LYS A 206 4.32 12.92 14.12
CA LYS A 206 4.61 12.67 12.70
C LYS A 206 3.98 11.36 12.23
N LEU A 207 3.26 11.44 11.11
CA LEU A 207 2.68 10.31 10.40
C LEU A 207 3.51 10.00 9.14
N PHE A 208 3.66 8.72 8.85
CA PHE A 208 4.35 8.27 7.65
C PHE A 208 3.43 8.29 6.44
N GLU A 209 2.19 7.86 6.62
CA GLU A 209 1.19 7.81 5.56
C GLU A 209 -0.17 8.31 6.05
N ILE A 210 -0.84 9.07 5.20
CA ILE A 210 -2.22 9.51 5.37
C ILE A 210 -3.03 8.90 4.23
N TRP A 211 -4.09 8.18 4.59
CA TRP A 211 -4.86 7.40 3.64
C TRP A 211 -6.27 7.96 3.44
N PHE A 212 -6.59 8.33 2.19
CA PHE A 212 -7.91 8.87 1.82
C PHE A 212 -8.64 7.86 0.94
N ASP A 213 -9.67 7.23 1.48
CA ASP A 213 -10.52 6.31 0.75
C ASP A 213 -11.43 7.04 -0.23
N GLY A 214 -11.29 6.70 -1.52
CA GLY A 214 -12.01 7.39 -2.60
C GLY A 214 -11.55 8.82 -2.84
N GLY A 215 -10.42 9.22 -2.25
CA GLY A 215 -9.87 10.56 -2.41
C GLY A 215 -10.48 11.60 -1.50
N VAL A 216 -10.49 12.85 -1.97
CA VAL A 216 -11.06 14.00 -1.26
C VAL A 216 -11.98 14.79 -2.20
N LEU A 217 -13.08 15.32 -1.66
CA LEU A 217 -13.89 16.30 -2.38
C LEU A 217 -13.09 17.61 -2.49
N SER A 218 -12.86 18.08 -3.71
CA SER A 218 -12.12 19.33 -3.91
C SER A 218 -12.90 20.55 -3.42
N GLN A 219 -12.19 21.62 -3.03
CA GLN A 219 -12.84 22.89 -2.69
C GLN A 219 -13.71 23.44 -3.83
N GLN A 220 -13.28 23.28 -5.08
CA GLN A 220 -14.06 23.71 -6.25
C GLN A 220 -15.41 23.01 -6.34
N ASN A 221 -15.53 21.80 -5.79
CA ASN A 221 -16.75 21.00 -5.72
C ASN A 221 -17.43 21.09 -4.35
N GLY A 222 -17.06 22.06 -3.51
CA GLY A 222 -17.68 22.32 -2.22
C GLY A 222 -17.07 21.57 -1.05
N GLY A 223 -15.90 20.94 -1.20
CA GLY A 223 -15.18 20.26 -0.12
C GLY A 223 -14.37 21.21 0.77
N ALA A 224 -13.80 20.65 1.85
CA ALA A 224 -12.90 21.34 2.77
C ALA A 224 -11.52 21.61 2.13
N ASP A 225 -10.75 22.58 2.66
CA ASP A 225 -9.37 22.88 2.22
C ASP A 225 -8.36 21.90 2.84
N ILE A 226 -8.41 20.66 2.36
CA ILE A 226 -7.52 19.61 2.85
C ILE A 226 -6.08 19.80 2.39
N LEU A 227 -5.86 20.44 1.21
CA LEU A 227 -4.51 20.69 0.71
C LEU A 227 -3.72 21.61 1.65
N THR A 228 -4.29 22.77 2.00
CA THR A 228 -3.64 23.69 2.94
C THR A 228 -3.44 23.04 4.32
N LEU A 229 -4.41 22.25 4.76
CA LEU A 229 -4.35 21.59 6.07
C LEU A 229 -3.22 20.57 6.14
N ILE A 230 -3.09 19.66 5.15
CA ILE A 230 -2.01 18.65 5.12
C ILE A 230 -0.63 19.27 4.97
N GLN A 231 -0.50 20.30 4.12
CA GLN A 231 0.75 21.02 3.93
C GLN A 231 1.23 21.70 5.22
N ARG A 232 0.31 22.17 6.03
CA ARG A 232 0.62 22.82 7.31
C ARG A 232 0.94 21.83 8.43
N LEU A 233 0.17 20.75 8.56
CA LEU A 233 0.22 19.87 9.73
C LEU A 233 1.08 18.63 9.50
N GLN A 234 1.12 18.09 8.29
CA GLN A 234 1.85 16.88 7.93
C GLN A 234 2.59 17.01 6.59
N PRO A 235 3.48 18.02 6.41
CA PRO A 235 4.15 18.28 5.13
C PRO A 235 5.07 17.14 4.67
N ASN A 236 5.47 16.28 5.60
CA ASN A 236 6.40 15.16 5.38
C ASN A 236 5.71 13.78 5.52
N SER A 237 4.46 13.68 5.11
CA SER A 237 3.73 12.40 5.02
C SER A 237 3.53 12.02 3.55
N ILE A 238 3.42 10.73 3.29
CA ILE A 238 2.87 10.20 2.03
C ILE A 238 1.35 10.34 2.10
N ALA A 239 0.69 10.64 0.98
CA ALA A 239 -0.77 10.73 0.94
C ALA A 239 -1.35 9.82 -0.17
N PHE A 240 -2.02 8.76 0.25
CA PHE A 240 -2.77 7.89 -0.65
C PHE A 240 -4.05 8.60 -1.10
N GLN A 241 -4.22 8.78 -2.41
CA GLN A 241 -5.34 9.50 -3.02
C GLN A 241 -5.61 10.88 -2.38
N GLY A 242 -4.56 11.54 -1.92
CA GLY A 242 -4.65 12.86 -1.29
C GLY A 242 -5.01 13.99 -2.26
N PRO A 243 -5.15 15.22 -1.74
CA PRO A 243 -5.50 16.38 -2.56
C PRO A 243 -4.41 16.67 -3.60
N TYR A 244 -4.83 16.96 -4.83
CA TYR A 244 -3.89 17.35 -5.88
C TYR A 244 -3.11 18.62 -5.48
N GLY A 245 -1.84 18.68 -5.90
CA GLY A 245 -0.91 19.74 -5.49
C GLY A 245 -0.11 19.40 -4.23
N TYR A 246 -0.46 18.34 -3.51
CA TYR A 246 0.40 17.80 -2.47
C TYR A 246 1.54 17.00 -3.09
N PRO A 247 2.83 17.25 -2.74
CA PRO A 247 3.98 16.71 -3.48
C PRO A 247 4.20 15.21 -3.29
N ASN A 248 3.67 14.61 -2.23
CA ASN A 248 3.96 13.24 -1.84
C ASN A 248 2.76 12.30 -2.06
N LEU A 249 2.08 12.45 -3.21
CA LEU A 249 0.94 11.59 -3.55
C LEU A 249 1.38 10.20 -3.98
N ILE A 250 0.57 9.22 -3.60
CA ILE A 250 0.55 7.88 -4.16
C ILE A 250 -0.87 7.56 -4.65
N ARG A 251 -0.97 6.62 -5.58
CA ARG A 251 -2.23 6.27 -6.22
C ARG A 251 -2.66 4.85 -5.91
N TRP A 252 -3.95 4.63 -5.99
CA TRP A 252 -4.53 3.29 -5.96
C TRP A 252 -4.25 2.52 -7.26
N VAL A 253 -4.05 1.22 -7.19
CA VAL A 253 -3.81 0.36 -8.37
C VAL A 253 -5.10 -0.08 -9.08
N GLY A 254 -6.27 0.32 -8.58
CA GLY A 254 -7.57 0.11 -9.24
C GLY A 254 -8.31 -1.17 -8.86
N ASN A 255 -7.81 -1.95 -7.92
CA ASN A 255 -8.48 -3.13 -7.37
C ASN A 255 -7.99 -3.41 -5.94
N GLU A 256 -8.78 -4.17 -5.18
CA GLU A 256 -8.46 -4.63 -3.83
C GLU A 256 -8.01 -6.11 -3.83
N GLU A 257 -7.24 -6.50 -4.83
CA GLU A 257 -6.82 -7.89 -5.03
C GLU A 257 -5.32 -8.12 -4.79
N GLY A 258 -4.56 -7.06 -4.47
CA GLY A 258 -3.11 -7.14 -4.36
C GLY A 258 -2.43 -7.48 -5.69
N ASN A 259 -3.02 -7.04 -6.79
CA ASN A 259 -2.58 -7.33 -8.14
C ASN A 259 -2.42 -6.02 -8.93
N SER A 260 -1.21 -5.49 -8.93
CA SER A 260 -0.90 -4.28 -9.67
C SER A 260 -0.95 -4.52 -11.18
N PRO A 261 -1.43 -3.56 -11.98
CA PRO A 261 -1.35 -3.64 -13.43
C PRO A 261 0.11 -3.78 -13.88
N TYR A 262 0.32 -4.28 -15.10
CA TYR A 262 1.65 -4.32 -15.67
C TYR A 262 1.62 -3.85 -17.14
N PRO A 263 2.50 -2.93 -17.52
CA PRO A 263 3.50 -2.22 -16.68
C PRO A 263 2.85 -1.35 -15.60
N CYS A 264 3.60 -1.01 -14.54
CA CYS A 264 3.16 -0.10 -13.50
C CYS A 264 4.26 0.94 -13.22
N TRP A 265 4.20 2.08 -13.89
CA TRP A 265 5.16 3.16 -13.76
C TRP A 265 4.87 3.99 -12.51
N ALA A 266 5.91 4.43 -11.80
CA ALA A 266 5.76 5.36 -10.69
C ALA A 266 5.47 6.79 -11.17
N THR A 267 5.87 7.15 -12.38
CA THR A 267 5.47 8.40 -13.02
C THR A 267 4.08 8.30 -13.62
N ALA A 268 3.33 9.40 -13.60
CA ALA A 268 1.96 9.49 -14.11
C ALA A 268 1.67 10.89 -14.68
N ASP A 269 0.56 11.02 -15.38
CA ASP A 269 0.09 12.31 -15.86
C ASP A 269 -0.84 12.95 -14.84
N ALA A 270 -0.62 14.23 -14.57
CA ALA A 270 -1.60 15.06 -13.92
C ALA A 270 -2.51 15.66 -14.98
N THR A 271 -3.82 15.50 -14.82
CA THR A 271 -4.85 16.02 -15.74
C THR A 271 -5.83 16.89 -15.01
N THR A 272 -6.42 17.85 -15.73
CA THR A 272 -7.54 18.66 -15.23
C THR A 272 -8.82 18.13 -15.85
N SER A 273 -9.80 17.74 -15.02
CA SER A 273 -11.13 17.34 -15.48
C SER A 273 -11.96 18.54 -15.95
N ALA A 274 -13.10 18.28 -16.62
CA ALA A 274 -13.95 19.34 -17.16
C ALA A 274 -14.50 20.32 -16.11
N ASP A 275 -14.61 19.87 -14.85
CA ASP A 275 -15.00 20.66 -13.68
C ASP A 275 -13.82 21.43 -13.04
N GLY A 276 -12.64 21.43 -13.68
CA GLY A 276 -11.44 22.12 -13.19
C GLY A 276 -10.67 21.38 -12.11
N VAL A 277 -11.09 20.17 -11.71
CA VAL A 277 -10.41 19.36 -10.70
C VAL A 277 -9.21 18.66 -11.31
N GLN A 278 -8.05 18.84 -10.69
CA GLN A 278 -6.83 18.15 -11.09
C GLN A 278 -6.78 16.76 -10.44
N LYS A 279 -6.42 15.76 -11.24
CA LYS A 279 -6.31 14.35 -10.82
C LYS A 279 -5.09 13.70 -11.46
N ILE A 280 -4.53 12.72 -10.75
CA ILE A 280 -3.56 11.81 -11.34
C ILE A 280 -4.31 10.79 -12.20
N LYS A 281 -3.89 10.64 -13.46
CA LYS A 281 -4.57 9.76 -14.42
C LYS A 281 -3.76 8.51 -14.69
N GLY A 282 -4.50 7.42 -14.82
CA GLY A 282 -3.99 6.15 -15.34
C GLY A 282 -3.48 5.19 -14.26
N LEU A 283 -4.03 3.98 -14.26
CA LEU A 283 -3.63 2.90 -13.35
C LEU A 283 -2.23 2.37 -13.65
N TYR A 284 -1.84 2.38 -14.92
CA TYR A 284 -0.53 1.90 -15.39
C TYR A 284 0.60 2.92 -15.18
N GLY A 285 0.27 4.15 -14.80
CA GLY A 285 1.20 5.27 -14.88
C GLY A 285 1.58 5.61 -16.33
N ASN A 286 2.62 6.42 -16.49
CA ASN A 286 3.16 6.81 -17.79
C ASN A 286 4.67 6.99 -17.67
N PRO A 287 5.52 6.26 -18.43
CA PRO A 287 6.97 6.43 -18.37
C PRO A 287 7.44 7.83 -18.79
N HIS A 288 6.54 8.61 -19.36
CA HIS A 288 6.75 9.99 -19.78
C HIS A 288 5.93 10.99 -18.96
N GLY A 289 5.32 10.53 -17.88
CA GLY A 289 4.53 11.35 -16.99
C GLY A 289 5.33 12.46 -16.34
N ASN A 290 4.63 13.52 -15.96
CA ASN A 290 5.22 14.73 -15.37
C ASN A 290 5.10 14.79 -13.85
N TYR A 291 4.58 13.73 -13.22
CA TYR A 291 4.35 13.66 -11.78
C TYR A 291 4.79 12.32 -11.21
N TRP A 292 5.54 12.33 -10.08
CA TRP A 292 5.89 11.11 -9.36
C TRP A 292 4.73 10.72 -8.44
N CYS A 293 4.06 9.62 -8.75
CA CYS A 293 2.90 9.12 -8.01
C CYS A 293 2.83 7.59 -8.13
N PRO A 294 3.68 6.85 -7.39
CA PRO A 294 3.71 5.39 -7.46
C PRO A 294 2.42 4.76 -6.95
N GLY A 295 2.18 3.52 -7.32
CA GLY A 295 1.00 2.77 -6.90
C GLY A 295 1.15 2.09 -5.55
N GLU A 296 0.05 2.01 -4.80
CA GLU A 296 -0.09 1.12 -3.66
C GLU A 296 -1.19 0.09 -3.95
N ALA A 297 -0.90 -1.18 -3.69
CA ALA A 297 -1.80 -2.31 -3.89
C ALA A 297 -2.33 -2.77 -2.53
N ASP A 298 -3.56 -2.42 -2.24
CA ASP A 298 -4.28 -2.83 -1.05
C ASP A 298 -5.05 -4.13 -1.30
N PHE A 299 -5.12 -4.97 -0.30
CA PHE A 299 -5.96 -6.16 -0.27
C PHE A 299 -6.01 -6.75 1.14
N THR A 300 -6.99 -7.59 1.39
CA THR A 300 -7.23 -8.21 2.69
C THR A 300 -6.48 -9.53 2.87
N LEU A 301 -6.11 -9.89 4.10
CA LEU A 301 -5.58 -11.22 4.44
C LEU A 301 -6.62 -12.32 4.20
N ARG A 302 -7.90 -11.96 4.24
CA ARG A 302 -9.05 -12.83 4.01
C ARG A 302 -9.60 -12.58 2.60
N ARG A 303 -10.23 -13.60 1.99
CA ARG A 303 -10.78 -13.52 0.64
C ARG A 303 -11.94 -12.54 0.55
N ASN A 304 -12.24 -12.06 -0.65
CA ASN A 304 -13.29 -11.07 -0.90
C ASN A 304 -14.73 -11.58 -0.59
N ASP A 305 -14.94 -12.89 -0.47
CA ASP A 305 -16.19 -13.52 -0.02
C ASP A 305 -16.33 -13.56 1.51
N SER A 306 -15.32 -13.11 2.25
CA SER A 306 -15.39 -12.87 3.70
C SER A 306 -16.24 -11.62 4.00
N PHE A 307 -16.59 -11.47 5.28
CA PHE A 307 -17.39 -10.35 5.74
C PHE A 307 -16.81 -8.99 5.32
N GLN A 308 -17.65 -8.16 4.71
CA GLN A 308 -17.27 -6.84 4.18
C GLN A 308 -16.03 -6.90 3.25
N GLY A 309 -15.96 -7.93 2.38
CA GLY A 309 -14.82 -8.09 1.47
C GLY A 309 -13.52 -8.52 2.17
N GLY A 310 -13.58 -9.00 3.40
CA GLY A 310 -12.42 -9.36 4.22
C GLY A 310 -11.81 -8.20 5.01
N TRP A 311 -12.37 -6.98 4.93
CA TRP A 311 -11.89 -5.81 5.67
C TRP A 311 -12.27 -5.84 7.15
N PHE A 312 -13.37 -6.53 7.52
CA PHE A 312 -13.81 -6.65 8.91
C PHE A 312 -13.91 -8.10 9.34
N TRP A 313 -13.72 -8.31 10.64
CA TRP A 313 -13.81 -9.63 11.23
C TRP A 313 -15.26 -10.10 11.41
N ARG A 314 -15.50 -11.38 11.13
CA ARG A 314 -16.67 -12.13 11.54
C ARG A 314 -16.27 -13.54 11.95
N ALA A 315 -16.97 -14.11 12.94
CA ALA A 315 -16.70 -15.46 13.43
C ALA A 315 -16.89 -16.52 12.34
N ASN A 316 -16.13 -17.63 12.43
CA ASN A 316 -16.21 -18.80 11.56
C ASN A 316 -15.76 -18.57 10.11
N GLU A 317 -14.94 -17.55 9.83
CA GLU A 317 -14.40 -17.24 8.50
C GLU A 317 -12.89 -17.52 8.36
N ASP A 318 -12.27 -18.24 9.31
CA ASP A 318 -10.82 -18.51 9.26
C ASP A 318 -10.40 -19.39 8.06
N HIS A 319 -11.34 -20.16 7.50
CA HIS A 319 -11.14 -20.93 6.28
C HIS A 319 -11.01 -20.06 5.01
N LEU A 320 -11.37 -18.78 5.10
CA LEU A 320 -11.26 -17.80 4.02
C LEU A 320 -9.93 -17.04 4.02
N ILE A 321 -9.01 -17.33 4.94
CA ILE A 321 -7.66 -16.75 4.95
C ILE A 321 -6.87 -17.29 3.75
N PHE A 322 -6.21 -16.40 2.99
CA PHE A 322 -5.34 -16.80 1.88
C PHE A 322 -4.22 -17.74 2.35
N SER A 323 -3.85 -18.70 1.51
CA SER A 323 -2.66 -19.53 1.73
C SER A 323 -1.37 -18.71 1.59
N THR A 324 -0.25 -19.24 2.10
CA THR A 324 1.05 -18.59 1.96
C THR A 324 1.51 -18.47 0.51
N ASP A 325 1.16 -19.43 -0.36
CA ASP A 325 1.52 -19.40 -1.77
C ASP A 325 0.74 -18.32 -2.53
N GLU A 326 -0.55 -18.14 -2.21
CA GLU A 326 -1.35 -17.05 -2.76
C GLU A 326 -0.83 -15.67 -2.31
N LEU A 327 -0.46 -15.54 -1.04
CA LEU A 327 0.13 -14.31 -0.51
C LEU A 327 1.50 -14.02 -1.14
N LEU A 328 2.32 -15.05 -1.37
CA LEU A 328 3.59 -14.90 -2.09
C LEU A 328 3.35 -14.41 -3.53
N LEU A 329 2.35 -14.98 -4.23
CA LEU A 329 1.98 -14.50 -5.55
C LEU A 329 1.53 -13.03 -5.54
N LYS A 330 0.71 -12.64 -4.54
CA LYS A 330 0.29 -11.23 -4.37
C LYS A 330 1.48 -10.30 -4.11
N TYR A 331 2.49 -10.73 -3.35
CA TYR A 331 3.73 -9.97 -3.20
C TYR A 331 4.48 -9.84 -4.54
N GLU A 332 4.57 -10.91 -5.32
CA GLU A 332 5.22 -10.88 -6.65
C GLU A 332 4.45 -10.02 -7.66
N THR A 333 3.12 -9.94 -7.53
CA THR A 333 2.27 -9.16 -8.45
C THR A 333 1.94 -7.74 -7.95
N SER A 334 2.39 -7.36 -6.76
CA SER A 334 2.34 -6.00 -6.23
C SER A 334 3.74 -5.40 -6.09
N VAL A 335 4.49 -5.75 -5.06
CA VAL A 335 5.87 -5.26 -4.86
C VAL A 335 6.76 -5.62 -6.04
N GLY A 336 6.61 -6.83 -6.58
CA GLY A 336 7.30 -7.26 -7.80
C GLY A 336 6.84 -6.59 -9.09
N ARG A 337 5.90 -5.65 -9.02
CA ARG A 337 5.44 -4.79 -10.12
C ARG A 337 5.53 -3.31 -9.79
N ASN A 338 6.59 -2.94 -9.03
CA ASN A 338 6.92 -1.54 -8.75
C ASN A 338 5.87 -0.78 -7.92
N THR A 339 5.19 -1.46 -7.00
CA THR A 339 4.24 -0.84 -6.06
C THR A 339 4.56 -1.25 -4.62
N ASN A 340 4.02 -0.54 -3.64
CA ASN A 340 3.95 -1.07 -2.30
C ASN A 340 2.72 -1.98 -2.14
N MET A 341 2.80 -2.90 -1.19
CA MET A 341 1.72 -3.78 -0.77
C MET A 341 1.17 -3.29 0.57
N LEU A 342 -0.15 -3.09 0.66
CA LEU A 342 -0.85 -2.74 1.89
C LEU A 342 -1.84 -3.85 2.25
N LEU A 343 -1.48 -4.67 3.26
CA LEU A 343 -2.26 -5.84 3.65
C LEU A 343 -3.25 -5.52 4.76
N GLY A 344 -4.54 -5.75 4.51
CA GLY A 344 -5.62 -5.58 5.49
C GLY A 344 -5.58 -6.64 6.59
N LEU A 345 -5.51 -6.20 7.83
CA LEU A 345 -5.67 -7.01 9.03
C LEU A 345 -7.00 -6.69 9.72
N VAL A 346 -7.73 -7.72 10.11
CA VAL A 346 -8.98 -7.60 10.85
C VAL A 346 -8.76 -7.68 12.35
N ILE A 347 -9.65 -7.04 13.12
CA ILE A 347 -9.66 -7.09 14.59
C ILE A 347 -10.97 -7.72 15.05
N ASP A 348 -10.91 -8.67 15.96
CA ASP A 348 -12.07 -9.35 16.52
C ASP A 348 -12.84 -8.51 17.56
N LYS A 349 -13.94 -9.03 18.07
CA LYS A 349 -14.75 -8.35 19.09
C LYS A 349 -14.01 -8.06 20.39
N ASN A 350 -12.96 -8.84 20.69
CA ASN A 350 -12.16 -8.64 21.90
C ASN A 350 -11.13 -7.50 21.72
N GLY A 351 -10.88 -7.08 20.49
CA GLY A 351 -9.88 -6.06 20.17
C GLY A 351 -8.50 -6.65 19.83
N LEU A 352 -8.45 -7.89 19.33
CA LEU A 352 -7.22 -8.59 18.96
C LEU A 352 -7.25 -8.99 17.49
N VAL A 353 -6.07 -9.06 16.86
CA VAL A 353 -5.93 -9.80 15.61
C VAL A 353 -6.18 -11.28 15.91
N PRO A 354 -7.09 -11.97 15.21
CA PRO A 354 -7.40 -13.39 15.47
C PRO A 354 -6.17 -14.29 15.34
N ASP A 355 -6.09 -15.34 16.15
CA ASP A 355 -4.93 -16.26 16.18
C ASP A 355 -4.60 -16.87 14.81
N ALA A 356 -5.63 -17.17 14.01
CA ALA A 356 -5.44 -17.70 12.66
C ALA A 356 -4.77 -16.68 11.74
N ASP A 357 -5.13 -15.40 11.86
CA ASP A 357 -4.52 -14.30 11.11
C ASP A 357 -3.08 -14.03 11.60
N VAL A 358 -2.83 -14.04 12.91
CA VAL A 358 -1.48 -13.93 13.51
C VAL A 358 -0.57 -15.03 12.95
N LYS A 359 -1.03 -16.28 12.96
CA LYS A 359 -0.29 -17.41 12.43
C LYS A 359 0.03 -17.22 10.95
N ARG A 360 -0.97 -16.87 10.12
CA ARG A 360 -0.77 -16.69 8.69
C ARG A 360 0.14 -15.50 8.38
N ALA A 361 0.01 -14.38 9.10
CA ALA A 361 0.90 -13.23 8.97
C ALA A 361 2.37 -13.63 9.21
N LYS A 362 2.64 -14.42 10.26
CA LYS A 362 3.98 -14.93 10.54
C LYS A 362 4.49 -15.87 9.44
N GLU A 363 3.67 -16.83 8.99
CA GLU A 363 4.02 -17.76 7.91
C GLU A 363 4.36 -17.03 6.62
N PHE A 364 3.58 -15.99 6.29
CA PHE A 364 3.83 -15.13 5.14
C PHE A 364 5.16 -14.38 5.27
N GLY A 365 5.43 -13.76 6.41
CA GLY A 365 6.72 -13.11 6.65
C GLY A 365 7.91 -14.09 6.56
N ASP A 366 7.72 -15.32 7.04
CA ASP A 366 8.76 -16.35 6.96
C ASP A 366 9.05 -16.77 5.50
N ILE A 367 8.01 -16.94 4.67
CA ILE A 367 8.22 -17.31 3.26
C ILE A 367 8.86 -16.16 2.46
N ILE A 368 8.49 -14.90 2.71
CA ILE A 368 9.15 -13.74 2.09
C ILE A 368 10.63 -13.68 2.47
N ARG A 369 10.96 -13.81 3.75
CA ARG A 369 12.36 -13.84 4.21
C ARG A 369 13.12 -14.99 3.61
N LYS A 370 12.56 -16.19 3.62
CA LYS A 370 13.17 -17.39 3.03
C LYS A 370 13.44 -17.22 1.53
N THR A 371 12.50 -16.64 0.80
CA THR A 371 12.56 -16.52 -0.67
C THR A 371 13.50 -15.40 -1.13
N PHE A 372 13.47 -14.22 -0.45
CA PHE A 372 14.10 -13.01 -1.00
C PHE A 372 15.31 -12.50 -0.22
N SER A 373 15.58 -12.97 1.03
CA SER A 373 16.68 -12.39 1.84
C SER A 373 18.07 -12.84 1.41
N LYS A 374 18.20 -13.99 0.76
CA LYS A 374 19.50 -14.60 0.41
C LYS A 374 19.55 -14.94 -1.08
N PRO A 375 19.79 -13.94 -1.95
CA PRO A 375 19.97 -14.21 -3.37
C PRO A 375 21.20 -15.09 -3.62
N ILE A 376 21.13 -15.97 -4.61
CA ILE A 376 22.27 -16.80 -5.05
C ILE A 376 23.41 -15.90 -5.49
N ARG A 377 23.08 -14.86 -6.24
CA ARG A 377 24.04 -13.86 -6.74
C ARG A 377 23.36 -12.50 -6.82
N LYS A 378 24.15 -11.46 -6.60
CA LYS A 378 23.73 -10.06 -6.77
C LYS A 378 24.78 -9.33 -7.57
N ILE A 379 24.36 -8.52 -8.54
CA ILE A 379 25.22 -7.57 -9.25
C ILE A 379 24.50 -6.23 -9.38
N SER A 380 25.28 -5.20 -9.58
CA SER A 380 24.80 -3.89 -10.00
C SER A 380 25.75 -3.32 -11.04
N GLY A 381 25.26 -2.47 -11.92
CA GLY A 381 26.07 -1.87 -12.98
C GLY A 381 25.32 -0.74 -13.68
N LYS A 382 26.02 -0.08 -14.59
CA LYS A 382 25.51 1.00 -15.44
C LYS A 382 25.70 0.58 -16.90
N GLY A 383 24.72 0.83 -17.75
CA GLY A 383 24.77 0.53 -19.18
C GLY A 383 23.54 -0.21 -19.68
N TYR A 384 23.63 -0.74 -20.88
CA TYR A 384 22.53 -1.41 -21.58
C TYR A 384 22.52 -2.93 -21.40
N GLU A 385 23.53 -3.47 -20.74
CA GLU A 385 23.69 -4.90 -20.51
C GLU A 385 24.31 -5.18 -19.15
N LEU A 386 23.76 -6.14 -18.43
CA LEU A 386 24.32 -6.71 -17.21
C LEU A 386 24.39 -8.22 -17.37
N SER A 387 25.55 -8.82 -17.05
CA SER A 387 25.76 -10.26 -17.12
C SER A 387 26.13 -10.81 -15.75
N ILE A 388 25.53 -11.92 -15.37
CA ILE A 388 25.89 -12.68 -14.18
C ILE A 388 26.45 -14.03 -14.58
N ARG A 389 27.62 -14.39 -14.05
CA ARG A 389 28.15 -15.75 -14.12
C ARG A 389 27.89 -16.48 -12.81
N LEU A 390 27.24 -17.64 -12.87
CA LEU A 390 27.11 -18.55 -11.75
C LEU A 390 28.33 -19.46 -11.66
N ASN A 391 28.71 -19.84 -10.42
CA ASN A 391 29.90 -20.69 -10.20
C ASN A 391 29.65 -22.17 -10.52
N LYS A 392 28.36 -22.54 -10.61
CA LYS A 392 27.91 -23.91 -10.92
C LYS A 392 26.53 -23.86 -11.51
N GLU A 393 26.14 -24.90 -12.21
CA GLU A 393 24.77 -25.10 -12.68
C GLU A 393 23.77 -24.97 -11.50
N THR A 394 22.74 -24.19 -11.67
CA THR A 394 21.82 -23.83 -10.60
C THR A 394 20.40 -23.70 -11.15
N ASN A 395 19.45 -24.31 -10.44
CA ASN A 395 18.03 -24.16 -10.77
C ASN A 395 17.52 -22.77 -10.37
N ILE A 396 16.98 -22.06 -11.35
CA ILE A 396 16.50 -20.70 -11.19
C ILE A 396 15.06 -20.60 -11.69
N SER A 397 14.21 -19.96 -10.91
CA SER A 397 12.82 -19.66 -11.27
C SER A 397 12.44 -18.21 -11.04
N ARG A 398 13.31 -17.42 -10.37
CA ARG A 398 13.03 -16.01 -10.05
C ARG A 398 14.26 -15.15 -10.26
N ILE A 399 14.03 -13.98 -10.84
CA ILE A 399 15.02 -12.90 -10.94
C ILE A 399 14.37 -11.62 -10.41
N VAL A 400 15.07 -10.90 -9.53
CA VAL A 400 14.65 -9.59 -9.05
C VAL A 400 15.49 -8.52 -9.73
N LEU A 401 14.85 -7.57 -10.36
CA LEU A 401 15.44 -6.40 -11.01
C LEU A 401 15.07 -5.15 -10.18
N SER A 402 15.97 -4.17 -10.14
CA SER A 402 15.73 -2.88 -9.52
C SER A 402 16.50 -1.79 -10.24
N GLU A 403 15.88 -0.62 -10.41
CA GLU A 403 16.56 0.61 -10.80
C GLU A 403 16.94 1.42 -9.55
N ASP A 404 17.96 2.24 -9.68
CA ASP A 404 18.21 3.31 -8.71
C ASP A 404 17.23 4.46 -8.99
N ILE A 405 16.06 4.40 -8.37
CA ILE A 405 14.96 5.33 -8.60
C ILE A 405 15.25 6.77 -8.16
N ALA A 406 16.32 7.00 -7.38
CA ALA A 406 16.77 8.37 -7.07
C ALA A 406 17.03 9.20 -8.35
N PHE A 407 17.30 8.52 -9.47
CA PHE A 407 17.47 9.12 -10.80
C PHE A 407 16.26 8.95 -11.71
N GLY A 408 15.10 8.58 -11.17
CA GLY A 408 13.87 8.28 -11.92
C GLY A 408 13.88 6.91 -12.58
N GLU A 409 12.75 6.54 -13.17
CA GLU A 409 12.58 5.30 -13.94
C GLU A 409 13.07 5.52 -15.38
N ARG A 410 13.94 4.63 -15.86
CA ARG A 410 14.64 4.82 -17.14
C ARG A 410 14.59 3.61 -18.06
N VAL A 411 14.33 2.40 -17.50
CA VAL A 411 14.30 1.18 -18.28
C VAL A 411 12.92 1.01 -18.90
N LEU A 412 12.80 1.33 -20.19
CA LEU A 412 11.55 1.23 -20.95
C LEU A 412 11.25 -0.19 -21.43
N LYS A 413 12.29 -1.00 -21.67
CA LYS A 413 12.19 -2.41 -22.08
C LYS A 413 13.41 -3.18 -21.62
N TYR A 414 13.22 -4.45 -21.30
CA TYR A 414 14.31 -5.38 -20.97
C TYR A 414 14.00 -6.79 -21.49
N LYS A 415 15.05 -7.59 -21.66
CA LYS A 415 14.99 -9.03 -21.92
C LYS A 415 15.94 -9.76 -20.99
N LEU A 416 15.45 -10.86 -20.41
CA LEU A 416 16.25 -11.78 -19.62
C LEU A 416 16.54 -13.02 -20.45
N LYS A 417 17.81 -13.40 -20.53
CA LYS A 417 18.26 -14.62 -21.21
C LYS A 417 19.13 -15.43 -20.28
N GLY A 418 19.03 -16.74 -20.36
CA GLY A 418 19.89 -17.69 -19.65
C GLY A 418 20.63 -18.60 -20.63
N LEU A 419 21.86 -18.98 -20.31
CA LEU A 419 22.62 -19.97 -21.06
C LEU A 419 22.34 -21.35 -20.44
N CYS A 420 21.57 -22.18 -21.15
CA CYS A 420 21.20 -23.53 -20.73
C CYS A 420 21.79 -24.54 -21.74
N ASN A 421 22.60 -25.47 -21.26
CA ASN A 421 23.24 -26.49 -22.13
C ASN A 421 23.93 -25.90 -23.39
N GLY A 422 24.64 -24.78 -23.19
CA GLY A 422 25.36 -24.10 -24.28
C GLY A 422 24.47 -23.31 -25.26
N LYS A 423 23.16 -23.21 -25.02
CA LYS A 423 22.23 -22.44 -25.84
C LYS A 423 21.57 -21.30 -25.01
N TRP A 424 21.50 -20.13 -25.64
CA TRP A 424 20.76 -19.00 -25.08
C TRP A 424 19.25 -19.22 -25.18
N ILE A 425 18.56 -19.18 -24.07
CA ILE A 425 17.09 -19.19 -24.01
C ILE A 425 16.58 -17.87 -23.44
N GLN A 426 15.42 -17.42 -23.89
CA GLN A 426 14.74 -16.29 -23.30
C GLN A 426 13.99 -16.77 -22.06
N LEU A 427 14.27 -16.13 -20.91
CA LEU A 427 13.61 -16.42 -19.63
C LEU A 427 12.37 -15.54 -19.43
N SER A 428 12.52 -14.24 -19.74
CA SER A 428 11.45 -13.26 -19.62
C SER A 428 11.77 -12.01 -20.45
N GLU A 429 10.76 -11.17 -20.66
CA GLU A 429 10.88 -9.81 -21.16
C GLU A 429 9.81 -8.91 -20.56
N GLY A 430 10.09 -7.61 -20.48
CA GLY A 430 9.17 -6.65 -19.92
C GLY A 430 9.51 -5.20 -20.23
N SER A 431 8.76 -4.28 -19.66
CA SER A 431 8.85 -2.86 -19.97
C SER A 431 9.10 -1.94 -18.77
N CYS A 432 8.78 -2.32 -17.55
CA CYS A 432 8.95 -1.48 -16.37
C CYS A 432 9.70 -2.25 -15.28
N ILE A 433 10.78 -1.69 -14.78
CA ILE A 433 11.53 -2.23 -13.63
C ILE A 433 11.20 -1.40 -12.39
N GLY A 434 11.50 -0.12 -12.39
CA GLY A 434 11.31 0.80 -11.27
C GLY A 434 12.04 0.37 -10.01
N HIS A 435 11.42 0.60 -8.84
CA HIS A 435 11.98 0.22 -7.54
C HIS A 435 12.24 -1.27 -7.44
N LYS A 436 11.27 -2.10 -7.86
CA LYS A 436 11.40 -3.56 -7.85
C LYS A 436 10.55 -4.23 -8.92
N ARG A 437 11.17 -5.12 -9.68
CA ARG A 437 10.51 -6.06 -10.58
C ARG A 437 10.91 -7.48 -10.23
N ILE A 438 9.94 -8.35 -10.01
CA ILE A 438 10.15 -9.79 -9.81
C ILE A 438 9.66 -10.51 -11.07
N GLU A 439 10.61 -11.18 -11.75
CA GLU A 439 10.29 -12.11 -12.81
C GLU A 439 10.25 -13.52 -12.27
N HIS A 440 9.10 -14.18 -12.47
CA HIS A 440 8.87 -15.56 -12.08
C HIS A 440 8.56 -16.37 -13.34
N PHE A 441 9.33 -17.41 -13.58
CA PHE A 441 9.24 -18.25 -14.77
C PHE A 441 9.46 -19.72 -14.43
N PRO A 442 9.13 -20.69 -15.34
CA PRO A 442 9.42 -22.09 -15.11
C PRO A 442 10.90 -22.31 -14.75
N THR A 443 11.14 -23.24 -13.83
CA THR A 443 12.52 -23.51 -13.36
C THR A 443 13.39 -23.97 -14.52
N HIS A 444 14.51 -23.29 -14.68
CA HIS A 444 15.57 -23.65 -15.63
C HIS A 444 16.86 -23.94 -14.88
N SER A 445 17.60 -24.95 -15.35
CA SER A 445 18.96 -25.23 -14.92
C SER A 445 19.90 -24.39 -15.78
N LEU A 446 20.53 -23.39 -15.16
CA LEU A 446 21.38 -22.42 -15.85
C LEU A 446 22.80 -22.48 -15.32
#